data_86686307e70b025b89675985ed6fb49b
#
_entry.id   86686307e70b025b89675985ed6fb49b
#
_cell.length_a   1.000
_cell.length_b   1.000
_cell.length_c   1.000
_cell.angle_alpha   90.00
_cell.angle_beta   90.00
_cell.angle_gamma   90.00
#
_symmetry.space_group_name_H-M   'P 1'
#
loop_
_entity.id
_entity.type
_entity.pdbx_description
1 polymer ?
#
loop_
_entity_poly.entity_id
_entity_poly.type
_entity_poly.pdbx_seq_one_letter_code
_entity_poly.pdbx_strand_id
1 'polypeptide(L)'
;MALPVPEHSTRDELLEQALEMPDLEARKRLFRAHIPLLDDECAEALKAQADQYLRSDIQRCHETAQLLLYQAELSGNPLHRALGLLAEANARSIGLGQYQQGVDLYDEAAAIYEANGEPVRQARSQIGKIAALGQLGRYDEAREAGEWASRVLEDHAAWEPLASLTLNLGTLHGRLGEDARSLIYFNRARELFVQLGQEGEPLLSWIDQDRAIALRNLGRFEESIAANQDAWKLMSESGQTVEAARPQQALAITYFLLGRYNEAMVHLDQARDIFLADGRQRDAILVELYITDCLLQLRRFSDVLVKCRQIRERFTELGTRFEVAQALLNEAVAYAGLTRTAEAIDSLAEAEQ
;
A
#
# COMPACT_ATOMS: atom_id res chain seq x y z
N MET A 1 36.41 23.02 17.34
CA MET A 1 37.61 22.52 16.64
C MET A 1 37.06 21.96 15.34
N ALA A 2 37.26 22.64 14.20
CA ALA A 2 36.78 22.17 12.90
C ALA A 2 37.62 20.94 12.49
N LEU A 3 36.96 19.87 12.14
CA LEU A 3 37.62 18.70 11.52
C LEU A 3 38.23 19.15 10.19
N PRO A 4 39.45 18.74 9.85
CA PRO A 4 40.02 19.08 8.56
C PRO A 4 39.18 18.44 7.46
N VAL A 5 38.69 19.25 6.52
CA VAL A 5 38.01 18.81 5.32
C VAL A 5 39.04 18.08 4.45
N PRO A 6 38.83 16.80 4.05
CA PRO A 6 39.69 16.15 3.07
C PRO A 6 39.62 16.91 1.75
N GLU A 7 40.75 17.22 1.14
CA GLU A 7 40.86 18.04 -0.09
C GLU A 7 40.26 17.40 -1.35
N HIS A 8 39.67 16.15 -1.26
CA HIS A 8 39.12 15.37 -2.38
C HIS A 8 37.89 14.57 -1.95
N SER A 9 36.90 15.20 -1.28
CA SER A 9 35.64 14.53 -1.01
C SER A 9 34.79 14.50 -2.29
N THR A 10 34.39 13.32 -2.71
CA THR A 10 33.42 13.15 -3.78
C THR A 10 31.99 13.38 -3.25
N ARG A 11 31.04 13.65 -4.15
CA ARG A 11 29.62 13.75 -3.77
C ARG A 11 29.12 12.49 -3.08
N ASP A 12 29.49 11.31 -3.59
CA ASP A 12 29.05 10.03 -3.05
C ASP A 12 29.57 9.80 -1.62
N GLU A 13 30.83 10.14 -1.36
CA GLU A 13 31.42 10.13 0.00
C GLU A 13 30.71 11.11 0.94
N LEU A 14 30.34 12.30 0.44
CA LEU A 14 29.58 13.28 1.21
C LEU A 14 28.20 12.74 1.61
N LEU A 15 27.48 12.14 0.66
CA LEU A 15 26.17 11.54 0.90
C LEU A 15 26.23 10.36 1.86
N GLU A 16 27.18 9.44 1.66
CA GLU A 16 27.38 8.29 2.54
C GLU A 16 27.67 8.76 3.97
N GLN A 17 28.63 9.68 4.14
CA GLN A 17 28.95 10.25 5.44
C GLN A 17 27.74 10.96 6.08
N ALA A 18 26.98 11.74 5.31
CA ALA A 18 25.80 12.42 5.82
C ALA A 18 24.73 11.45 6.30
N LEU A 19 24.47 10.39 5.53
CA LEU A 19 23.42 9.41 5.85
C LEU A 19 23.79 8.51 7.06
N GLU A 20 25.07 8.33 7.36
CA GLU A 20 25.53 7.63 8.55
C GLU A 20 25.47 8.46 9.84
N MET A 21 25.44 9.78 9.71
CA MET A 21 25.35 10.67 10.88
C MET A 21 23.96 10.58 11.55
N PRO A 22 23.90 10.41 12.88
CA PRO A 22 22.62 10.27 13.59
C PRO A 22 21.87 11.60 13.76
N ASP A 23 22.57 12.72 13.70
CA ASP A 23 22.04 14.05 14.02
C ASP A 23 21.86 14.92 12.77
N LEU A 24 20.65 15.39 12.51
CA LEU A 24 20.31 16.25 11.38
C LEU A 24 21.14 17.56 11.36
N GLU A 25 21.38 18.15 12.50
CA GLU A 25 22.18 19.37 12.58
C GLU A 25 23.66 19.13 12.25
N ALA A 26 24.17 17.92 12.54
CA ALA A 26 25.51 17.51 12.11
C ALA A 26 25.55 17.34 10.58
N ARG A 27 24.54 16.73 9.98
CA ARG A 27 24.36 16.61 8.52
C ARG A 27 24.30 17.97 7.83
N LYS A 28 23.56 18.92 8.39
CA LYS A 28 23.48 20.30 7.88
C LYS A 28 24.82 21.04 7.96
N ARG A 29 25.59 20.85 9.03
CA ARG A 29 26.95 21.43 9.14
C ARG A 29 27.89 20.86 8.07
N LEU A 30 27.82 19.56 7.81
CA LEU A 30 28.58 18.90 6.76
C LEU A 30 28.24 19.48 5.38
N PHE A 31 26.96 19.64 5.05
CA PHE A 31 26.51 20.23 3.78
C PHE A 31 26.97 21.67 3.61
N ARG A 32 26.91 22.47 4.67
CA ARG A 32 27.40 23.87 4.65
C ARG A 32 28.91 23.94 4.37
N ALA A 33 29.69 22.94 4.78
CA ALA A 33 31.12 22.89 4.51
C ALA A 33 31.47 22.46 3.07
N HIS A 34 30.50 21.84 2.34
CA HIS A 34 30.73 21.24 1.03
C HIS A 34 29.74 21.79 -0.05
N ILE A 35 29.34 23.05 0.02
CA ILE A 35 28.37 23.66 -0.92
C ILE A 35 28.66 23.35 -2.39
N PRO A 36 29.92 23.36 -2.91
CA PRO A 36 30.21 23.06 -4.31
C PRO A 36 29.78 21.63 -4.76
N LEU A 37 29.53 20.69 -3.84
CA LEU A 37 29.08 19.34 -4.13
C LEU A 37 27.55 19.18 -4.08
N LEU A 38 26.82 20.24 -3.71
CA LEU A 38 25.37 20.24 -3.56
C LEU A 38 24.68 20.57 -4.90
N ASP A 39 24.98 19.80 -5.92
CA ASP A 39 24.46 19.91 -7.28
C ASP A 39 23.11 19.19 -7.46
N ASP A 40 22.62 19.17 -8.71
CA ASP A 40 21.34 18.50 -9.06
C ASP A 40 21.40 16.99 -8.79
N GLU A 41 22.55 16.36 -9.04
CA GLU A 41 22.70 14.92 -8.82
C GLU A 41 22.71 14.58 -7.32
N CYS A 42 23.27 15.46 -6.48
CA CYS A 42 23.16 15.32 -5.02
C CYS A 42 21.70 15.42 -4.56
N ALA A 43 20.93 16.35 -5.10
CA ALA A 43 19.52 16.52 -4.77
C ALA A 43 18.66 15.32 -5.20
N GLU A 44 18.89 14.79 -6.40
CA GLU A 44 18.19 13.60 -6.90
C GLU A 44 18.58 12.35 -6.07
N ALA A 45 19.84 12.19 -5.68
CA ALA A 45 20.29 11.09 -4.83
C ALA A 45 19.62 11.13 -3.44
N LEU A 46 19.53 12.32 -2.81
CA LEU A 46 18.82 12.50 -1.55
C LEU A 46 17.32 12.18 -1.69
N LYS A 47 16.70 12.60 -2.79
CA LYS A 47 15.29 12.29 -3.06
C LYS A 47 15.08 10.77 -3.20
N ALA A 48 15.94 10.09 -3.96
CA ALA A 48 15.90 8.65 -4.11
C ALA A 48 16.08 7.93 -2.76
N GLN A 49 16.99 8.42 -1.92
CA GLN A 49 17.22 7.88 -0.58
C GLN A 49 16.01 8.09 0.35
N ALA A 50 15.37 9.26 0.29
CA ALA A 50 14.14 9.51 1.03
C ALA A 50 13.02 8.54 0.62
N ASP A 51 12.87 8.26 -0.69
CA ASP A 51 11.89 7.30 -1.21
C ASP A 51 12.17 5.86 -0.76
N GLN A 52 13.44 5.46 -0.62
CA GLN A 52 13.80 4.16 -0.04
C GLN A 52 13.41 4.07 1.44
N TYR A 53 13.66 5.12 2.22
CA TYR A 53 13.29 5.17 3.64
C TYR A 53 11.77 5.22 3.86
N LEU A 54 11.00 5.67 2.90
CA LEU A 54 9.53 5.78 3.02
C LEU A 54 8.85 4.46 3.41
N ARG A 55 9.44 3.32 3.04
CA ARG A 55 8.91 1.97 3.31
C ARG A 55 9.54 1.29 4.53
N SER A 56 10.68 1.77 5.00
CA SER A 56 11.48 1.09 6.04
C SER A 56 11.67 1.92 7.31
N ASP A 57 11.83 3.24 7.18
CA ASP A 57 12.11 4.15 8.31
C ASP A 57 11.58 5.55 8.00
N ILE A 58 10.35 5.81 8.43
CA ILE A 58 9.67 7.08 8.14
C ILE A 58 10.37 8.29 8.79
N GLN A 59 11.04 8.09 9.93
CA GLN A 59 11.78 9.14 10.60
C GLN A 59 12.99 9.55 9.76
N ARG A 60 13.73 8.59 9.24
CA ARG A 60 14.84 8.86 8.31
C ARG A 60 14.37 9.47 6.99
N CYS A 61 13.22 9.06 6.48
CA CYS A 61 12.62 9.69 5.31
C CYS A 61 12.40 11.18 5.53
N HIS A 62 11.75 11.53 6.63
CA HIS A 62 11.48 12.92 7.02
C HIS A 62 12.78 13.74 7.21
N GLU A 63 13.76 13.21 7.93
CA GLU A 63 15.05 13.86 8.14
C GLU A 63 15.83 14.08 6.82
N THR A 64 15.75 13.10 5.89
CA THR A 64 16.38 13.23 4.57
C THR A 64 15.67 14.28 3.72
N ALA A 65 14.34 14.37 3.79
CA ALA A 65 13.57 15.43 3.14
C ALA A 65 13.96 16.82 3.69
N GLN A 66 14.13 16.97 5.01
CA GLN A 66 14.59 18.21 5.62
C GLN A 66 16.02 18.57 5.22
N LEU A 67 16.91 17.58 5.06
CA LEU A 67 18.26 17.82 4.58
C LEU A 67 18.26 18.30 3.12
N LEU A 68 17.37 17.75 2.27
CA LEU A 68 17.20 18.18 0.88
C LEU A 68 16.63 19.62 0.79
N LEU A 69 15.67 19.96 1.65
CA LEU A 69 15.19 21.35 1.76
C LEU A 69 16.31 22.29 2.20
N TYR A 70 17.15 21.88 3.13
CA TYR A 70 18.32 22.66 3.54
C TYR A 70 19.37 22.81 2.41
N GLN A 71 19.60 21.74 1.63
CA GLN A 71 20.42 21.85 0.40
C GLN A 71 19.85 22.92 -0.55
N ALA A 72 18.54 22.94 -0.72
CA ALA A 72 17.88 23.95 -1.56
C ALA A 72 18.10 25.39 -1.06
N GLU A 73 18.09 25.61 0.25
CA GLU A 73 18.43 26.91 0.86
C GLU A 73 19.86 27.31 0.56
N LEU A 74 20.82 26.36 0.63
CA LEU A 74 22.24 26.63 0.39
C LEU A 74 22.55 26.89 -1.10
N SER A 75 21.91 26.12 -1.99
CA SER A 75 22.14 26.25 -3.44
C SER A 75 21.34 27.39 -4.08
N GLY A 76 20.23 27.80 -3.44
CA GLY A 76 19.28 28.73 -4.02
C GLY A 76 18.51 28.20 -5.24
N ASN A 77 18.62 26.89 -5.52
CA ASN A 77 17.98 26.24 -6.66
C ASN A 77 16.50 25.90 -6.33
N PRO A 78 15.52 26.50 -7.03
CA PRO A 78 14.11 26.21 -6.78
C PRO A 78 13.73 24.74 -7.08
N LEU A 79 14.39 24.07 -8.03
CA LEU A 79 14.11 22.67 -8.34
C LEU A 79 14.55 21.73 -7.20
N HIS A 80 15.66 22.04 -6.49
CA HIS A 80 16.03 21.31 -5.27
C HIS A 80 14.96 21.46 -4.19
N ARG A 81 14.39 22.69 -4.05
CA ARG A 81 13.28 22.92 -3.12
C ARG A 81 12.07 22.09 -3.47
N ALA A 82 11.69 22.01 -4.75
CA ALA A 82 10.55 21.19 -5.20
C ALA A 82 10.78 19.70 -4.90
N LEU A 83 12.00 19.17 -5.10
CA LEU A 83 12.35 17.78 -4.73
C LEU A 83 12.23 17.56 -3.22
N GLY A 84 12.70 18.50 -2.41
CA GLY A 84 12.59 18.43 -0.94
C GLY A 84 11.13 18.46 -0.47
N LEU A 85 10.30 19.32 -1.07
CA LEU A 85 8.86 19.37 -0.79
C LEU A 85 8.16 18.06 -1.16
N LEU A 86 8.52 17.43 -2.30
CA LEU A 86 7.98 16.14 -2.68
C LEU A 86 8.37 15.02 -1.71
N ALA A 87 9.63 15.00 -1.25
CA ALA A 87 10.08 14.04 -0.26
C ALA A 87 9.31 14.20 1.07
N GLU A 88 9.15 15.45 1.53
CA GLU A 88 8.38 15.76 2.74
C GLU A 88 6.88 15.43 2.58
N ALA A 89 6.30 15.73 1.42
CA ALA A 89 4.91 15.38 1.10
C ALA A 89 4.67 13.86 1.17
N ASN A 90 5.59 13.07 0.61
CA ASN A 90 5.55 11.61 0.68
C ASN A 90 5.64 11.11 2.15
N ALA A 91 6.60 11.66 2.93
CA ALA A 91 6.76 11.30 4.33
C ALA A 91 5.49 11.59 5.14
N ARG A 92 4.87 12.75 4.94
CA ARG A 92 3.65 13.15 5.64
C ARG A 92 2.44 12.32 5.22
N SER A 93 2.21 12.17 3.92
CA SER A 93 1.03 11.48 3.40
C SER A 93 1.11 9.98 3.65
N ILE A 94 2.18 9.33 3.22
CA ILE A 94 2.31 7.87 3.22
C ILE A 94 2.76 7.37 4.59
N GLY A 95 3.75 8.04 5.19
CA GLY A 95 4.33 7.61 6.45
C GLY A 95 3.53 8.00 7.68
N LEU A 96 3.03 9.24 7.73
CA LEU A 96 2.38 9.80 8.92
C LEU A 96 0.85 9.93 8.81
N GLY A 97 0.26 9.64 7.65
CA GLY A 97 -1.18 9.81 7.43
C GLY A 97 -1.67 11.27 7.46
N GLN A 98 -0.76 12.24 7.34
CA GLN A 98 -1.05 13.67 7.36
C GLN A 98 -1.42 14.15 5.95
N TYR A 99 -2.49 13.60 5.38
CA TYR A 99 -2.84 13.74 3.96
C TYR A 99 -3.03 15.18 3.50
N GLN A 100 -3.70 16.05 4.29
CA GLN A 100 -3.91 17.44 3.90
C GLN A 100 -2.59 18.21 3.82
N GLN A 101 -1.70 18.03 4.78
CA GLN A 101 -0.37 18.67 4.74
C GLN A 101 0.45 18.17 3.55
N GLY A 102 0.33 16.88 3.22
CA GLY A 102 0.94 16.32 2.03
C GLY A 102 0.41 16.96 0.74
N VAL A 103 -0.91 17.15 0.60
CA VAL A 103 -1.52 17.82 -0.55
C VAL A 103 -0.98 19.25 -0.70
N ASP A 104 -0.91 20.00 0.39
CA ASP A 104 -0.38 21.38 0.37
C ASP A 104 1.08 21.44 -0.13
N LEU A 105 1.91 20.49 0.30
CA LEU A 105 3.31 20.38 -0.13
C LEU A 105 3.46 19.93 -1.59
N TYR A 106 2.60 18.99 -2.06
CA TYR A 106 2.56 18.63 -3.48
C TYR A 106 2.19 19.81 -4.37
N ASP A 107 1.24 20.63 -3.93
CA ASP A 107 0.83 21.85 -4.67
C ASP A 107 1.94 22.88 -4.72
N GLU A 108 2.66 23.09 -3.62
CA GLU A 108 3.83 24.00 -3.59
C GLU A 108 4.93 23.51 -4.54
N ALA A 109 5.24 22.20 -4.53
CA ALA A 109 6.22 21.62 -5.45
C ALA A 109 5.78 21.76 -6.91
N ALA A 110 4.50 21.48 -7.20
CA ALA A 110 3.94 21.59 -8.55
C ALA A 110 4.02 23.02 -9.08
N ALA A 111 3.73 24.03 -8.25
CA ALA A 111 3.85 25.44 -8.63
C ALA A 111 5.29 25.85 -8.96
N ILE A 112 6.28 25.33 -8.22
CA ILE A 112 7.70 25.55 -8.52
C ILE A 112 8.07 24.94 -9.87
N TYR A 113 7.64 23.71 -10.16
CA TYR A 113 7.91 23.06 -11.44
C TYR A 113 7.26 23.80 -12.60
N GLU A 114 6.01 24.25 -12.44
CA GLU A 114 5.32 25.06 -13.44
C GLU A 114 6.08 26.35 -13.75
N ALA A 115 6.49 27.09 -12.70
CA ALA A 115 7.24 28.36 -12.85
C ALA A 115 8.60 28.17 -13.53
N ASN A 116 9.18 26.96 -13.50
CA ASN A 116 10.47 26.65 -14.11
C ASN A 116 10.34 25.89 -15.45
N GLY A 117 9.12 25.69 -15.97
CA GLY A 117 8.90 25.02 -17.27
C GLY A 117 9.20 23.52 -17.25
N GLU A 118 8.97 22.85 -16.14
CA GLU A 118 9.22 21.42 -15.89
C GLU A 118 7.91 20.60 -15.88
N PRO A 119 7.18 20.47 -17.03
CA PRO A 119 5.84 19.89 -17.05
C PRO A 119 5.82 18.40 -16.61
N VAL A 120 6.86 17.63 -16.96
CA VAL A 120 6.97 16.23 -16.56
C VAL A 120 7.13 16.09 -15.04
N ARG A 121 7.97 16.92 -14.43
CA ARG A 121 8.17 16.93 -12.97
C ARG A 121 6.91 17.41 -12.25
N GLN A 122 6.21 18.41 -12.81
CA GLN A 122 4.91 18.86 -12.32
C GLN A 122 3.88 17.73 -12.36
N ALA A 123 3.79 16.98 -13.45
CA ALA A 123 2.89 15.83 -13.57
C ALA A 123 3.27 14.68 -12.61
N ARG A 124 4.56 14.40 -12.42
CA ARG A 124 5.02 13.41 -11.41
C ARG A 124 4.58 13.77 -9.99
N SER A 125 4.53 15.05 -9.63
CA SER A 125 4.07 15.48 -8.29
C SER A 125 2.62 15.08 -8.00
N GLN A 126 1.80 14.89 -9.05
CA GLN A 126 0.41 14.49 -8.88
C GLN A 126 0.24 13.02 -8.46
N ILE A 127 1.25 12.16 -8.66
CA ILE A 127 1.16 10.72 -8.32
C ILE A 127 0.84 10.54 -6.83
N GLY A 128 1.61 11.16 -5.95
CA GLY A 128 1.37 11.09 -4.50
C GLY A 128 0.17 11.92 -4.06
N LYS A 129 -0.06 13.09 -4.70
CA LYS A 129 -1.21 13.95 -4.42
C LYS A 129 -2.54 13.24 -4.63
N ILE A 130 -2.70 12.50 -5.74
CA ILE A 130 -3.93 11.75 -6.04
C ILE A 130 -4.22 10.72 -4.96
N ALA A 131 -3.20 9.99 -4.50
CA ALA A 131 -3.36 9.03 -3.42
C ALA A 131 -3.80 9.73 -2.11
N ALA A 132 -3.20 10.87 -1.76
CA ALA A 132 -3.55 11.66 -0.58
C ALA A 132 -4.99 12.22 -0.67
N LEU A 133 -5.38 12.78 -1.82
CA LEU A 133 -6.73 13.26 -2.08
C LEU A 133 -7.77 12.13 -1.99
N GLY A 134 -7.43 10.94 -2.47
CA GLY A 134 -8.27 9.75 -2.34
C GLY A 134 -8.51 9.34 -0.88
N GLN A 135 -7.50 9.50 0.01
CA GLN A 135 -7.66 9.27 1.45
C GLN A 135 -8.55 10.33 2.13
N LEU A 136 -8.52 11.56 1.62
CA LEU A 136 -9.36 12.66 2.10
C LEU A 136 -10.81 12.62 1.55
N GLY A 137 -11.12 11.69 0.64
CA GLY A 137 -12.42 11.63 -0.04
C GLY A 137 -12.62 12.73 -1.09
N ARG A 138 -11.55 13.48 -1.47
CA ARG A 138 -11.58 14.54 -2.48
C ARG A 138 -11.41 13.96 -3.89
N TYR A 139 -12.32 13.08 -4.25
CA TYR A 139 -12.19 12.22 -5.44
C TYR A 139 -12.22 12.98 -6.76
N ASP A 140 -13.05 14.03 -6.88
CA ASP A 140 -13.15 14.83 -8.12
C ASP A 140 -11.84 15.56 -8.40
N GLU A 141 -11.23 16.17 -7.39
CA GLU A 141 -9.92 16.83 -7.51
C GLU A 141 -8.82 15.83 -7.88
N ALA A 142 -8.84 14.63 -7.26
CA ALA A 142 -7.90 13.56 -7.59
C ALA A 142 -8.02 13.13 -9.05
N ARG A 143 -9.25 13.00 -9.56
CA ARG A 143 -9.52 12.62 -10.95
C ARG A 143 -9.03 13.69 -11.93
N GLU A 144 -9.38 14.97 -11.71
CA GLU A 144 -8.95 16.08 -12.56
C GLU A 144 -7.44 16.20 -12.63
N ALA A 145 -6.76 16.13 -11.48
CA ALA A 145 -5.31 16.14 -11.40
C ALA A 145 -4.67 14.96 -12.15
N GLY A 146 -5.26 13.77 -12.01
CA GLY A 146 -4.78 12.56 -12.67
C GLY A 146 -4.96 12.57 -14.17
N GLU A 147 -6.10 13.02 -14.67
CA GLU A 147 -6.38 13.14 -16.10
C GLU A 147 -5.45 14.18 -16.77
N TRP A 148 -5.17 15.28 -16.09
CA TRP A 148 -4.20 16.26 -16.57
C TRP A 148 -2.79 15.68 -16.60
N ALA A 149 -2.35 15.07 -15.51
CA ALA A 149 -1.00 14.50 -15.41
C ALA A 149 -0.79 13.36 -16.42
N SER A 150 -1.80 12.51 -16.65
CA SER A 150 -1.72 11.43 -17.65
C SER A 150 -1.43 11.98 -19.04
N ARG A 151 -2.15 13.02 -19.46
CA ARG A 151 -1.92 13.66 -20.79
C ARG A 151 -0.50 14.20 -20.90
N VAL A 152 -0.03 14.94 -19.89
CA VAL A 152 1.33 15.50 -19.90
C VAL A 152 2.38 14.39 -19.98
N LEU A 153 2.24 13.31 -19.20
CA LEU A 153 3.20 12.21 -19.20
C LEU A 153 3.19 11.42 -20.51
N GLU A 154 2.02 11.22 -21.12
CA GLU A 154 1.88 10.58 -22.44
C GLU A 154 2.51 11.43 -23.54
N ASP A 155 2.23 12.73 -23.59
CA ASP A 155 2.77 13.67 -24.60
C ASP A 155 4.30 13.74 -24.55
N HIS A 156 4.91 13.50 -23.39
CA HIS A 156 6.36 13.48 -23.19
C HIS A 156 6.99 12.09 -23.15
N ALA A 157 6.23 11.04 -23.45
CA ALA A 157 6.68 9.64 -23.39
C ALA A 157 7.32 9.25 -22.04
N ALA A 158 6.85 9.84 -20.95
CA ALA A 158 7.33 9.59 -19.60
C ALA A 158 6.62 8.35 -18.99
N TRP A 159 6.97 7.16 -19.48
CA TRP A 159 6.22 5.92 -19.26
C TRP A 159 6.28 5.42 -17.81
N GLU A 160 7.42 5.56 -17.13
CA GLU A 160 7.58 5.10 -15.73
C GLU A 160 6.66 5.87 -14.76
N PRO A 161 6.65 7.22 -14.71
CA PRO A 161 5.69 7.93 -13.89
C PRO A 161 4.23 7.76 -14.36
N LEU A 162 3.99 7.55 -15.67
CA LEU A 162 2.66 7.25 -16.17
C LEU A 162 2.14 5.90 -15.63
N ALA A 163 2.99 4.88 -15.55
CA ALA A 163 2.61 3.58 -15.00
C ALA A 163 2.16 3.72 -13.53
N SER A 164 2.94 4.44 -12.72
CA SER A 164 2.64 4.71 -11.30
C SER A 164 1.36 5.55 -11.14
N LEU A 165 1.18 6.57 -11.96
CA LEU A 165 -0.03 7.40 -11.97
C LEU A 165 -1.27 6.57 -12.33
N THR A 166 -1.16 5.75 -13.36
CA THR A 166 -2.24 4.88 -13.86
C THR A 166 -2.67 3.88 -12.78
N LEU A 167 -1.73 3.33 -12.03
CA LEU A 167 -2.03 2.46 -10.88
C LEU A 167 -2.84 3.20 -9.81
N ASN A 168 -2.45 4.43 -9.45
CA ASN A 168 -3.18 5.23 -8.46
C ASN A 168 -4.57 5.62 -8.94
N LEU A 169 -4.75 5.90 -10.23
CA LEU A 169 -6.07 6.14 -10.82
C LEU A 169 -6.95 4.88 -10.78
N GLY A 170 -6.38 3.70 -11.02
CA GLY A 170 -7.08 2.43 -10.85
C GLY A 170 -7.62 2.27 -9.42
N THR A 171 -6.77 2.52 -8.43
CA THR A 171 -7.15 2.48 -7.01
C THR A 171 -8.22 3.53 -6.67
N LEU A 172 -8.12 4.74 -7.20
CA LEU A 172 -9.11 5.82 -7.02
C LEU A 172 -10.50 5.39 -7.52
N HIS A 173 -10.56 4.88 -8.76
CA HIS A 173 -11.83 4.41 -9.34
C HIS A 173 -12.39 3.18 -8.59
N GLY A 174 -11.54 2.28 -8.10
CA GLY A 174 -11.96 1.17 -7.24
C GLY A 174 -12.63 1.63 -5.95
N ARG A 175 -12.10 2.67 -5.29
CA ARG A 175 -12.71 3.27 -4.09
C ARG A 175 -14.06 3.94 -4.38
N LEU A 176 -14.26 4.45 -5.58
CA LEU A 176 -15.54 5.01 -6.04
C LEU A 176 -16.56 3.93 -6.42
N GLY A 177 -16.19 2.64 -6.40
CA GLY A 177 -17.05 1.55 -6.90
C GLY A 177 -17.17 1.52 -8.43
N GLU A 178 -16.33 2.27 -9.15
CA GLU A 178 -16.28 2.31 -10.61
C GLU A 178 -15.41 1.17 -11.15
N ASP A 179 -15.72 -0.08 -10.77
CA ASP A 179 -14.89 -1.25 -11.00
C ASP A 179 -14.50 -1.45 -12.47
N ALA A 180 -15.37 -1.10 -13.41
CA ALA A 180 -15.06 -1.20 -14.83
C ALA A 180 -13.93 -0.24 -15.25
N ARG A 181 -13.93 0.99 -14.75
CA ARG A 181 -12.85 1.96 -14.98
C ARG A 181 -11.58 1.56 -14.24
N SER A 182 -11.72 1.16 -12.99
CA SER A 182 -10.62 0.64 -12.18
C SER A 182 -9.86 -0.46 -12.92
N LEU A 183 -10.57 -1.43 -13.48
CA LEU A 183 -9.99 -2.52 -14.26
C LEU A 183 -9.24 -2.03 -15.52
N ILE A 184 -9.77 -1.02 -16.22
CA ILE A 184 -9.09 -0.43 -17.40
C ILE A 184 -7.74 0.16 -16.97
N TYR A 185 -7.72 0.94 -15.88
CA TYR A 185 -6.50 1.55 -15.38
C TYR A 185 -5.49 0.51 -14.87
N PHE A 186 -5.92 -0.51 -14.13
CA PHE A 186 -5.02 -1.57 -13.68
C PHE A 186 -4.44 -2.39 -14.83
N ASN A 187 -5.24 -2.69 -15.87
CA ASN A 187 -4.72 -3.36 -17.07
C ASN A 187 -3.66 -2.49 -17.76
N ARG A 188 -3.91 -1.18 -17.91
CA ARG A 188 -2.96 -0.26 -18.50
C ARG A 188 -1.68 -0.11 -17.68
N ALA A 189 -1.79 -0.01 -16.36
CA ALA A 189 -0.64 0.02 -15.47
C ALA A 189 0.23 -1.24 -15.63
N ARG A 190 -0.42 -2.42 -15.62
CA ARG A 190 0.27 -3.69 -15.83
C ARG A 190 1.03 -3.74 -17.16
N GLU A 191 0.38 -3.34 -18.26
CA GLU A 191 1.02 -3.28 -19.57
C GLU A 191 2.27 -2.37 -19.58
N LEU A 192 2.16 -1.18 -18.97
CA LEU A 192 3.26 -0.23 -18.88
C LEU A 192 4.43 -0.79 -18.06
N PHE A 193 4.19 -1.40 -16.90
CA PHE A 193 5.26 -1.99 -16.09
C PHE A 193 5.94 -3.17 -16.81
N VAL A 194 5.18 -4.02 -17.52
CA VAL A 194 5.75 -5.08 -18.37
C VAL A 194 6.61 -4.50 -19.49
N GLN A 195 6.13 -3.47 -20.19
CA GLN A 195 6.91 -2.79 -21.25
C GLN A 195 8.20 -2.13 -20.73
N LEU A 196 8.23 -1.73 -19.47
CA LEU A 196 9.42 -1.19 -18.79
C LEU A 196 10.41 -2.28 -18.34
N GLY A 197 10.15 -3.55 -18.64
CA GLY A 197 11.01 -4.68 -18.26
C GLY A 197 10.90 -5.08 -16.79
N GLN A 198 9.82 -4.68 -16.12
CA GLN A 198 9.59 -4.97 -14.71
C GLN A 198 8.68 -6.19 -14.50
N GLU A 199 8.78 -7.19 -15.40
CA GLU A 199 7.91 -8.39 -15.39
C GLU A 199 8.05 -9.23 -14.12
N GLY A 200 9.21 -9.22 -13.49
CA GLY A 200 9.49 -9.95 -12.24
C GLY A 200 9.30 -9.13 -10.97
N GLU A 201 8.89 -7.89 -11.07
CA GLU A 201 8.78 -7.01 -9.91
C GLU A 201 7.59 -7.38 -9.02
N PRO A 202 7.78 -7.32 -7.69
CA PRO A 202 6.71 -7.55 -6.73
C PRO A 202 5.46 -6.70 -6.95
N LEU A 203 5.61 -5.53 -7.58
CA LEU A 203 4.53 -4.60 -7.87
C LEU A 203 3.47 -5.20 -8.80
N LEU A 204 3.85 -6.03 -9.77
CA LEU A 204 2.89 -6.68 -10.67
C LEU A 204 1.93 -7.61 -9.94
N SER A 205 2.39 -8.30 -8.92
CA SER A 205 1.51 -9.16 -8.11
C SER A 205 0.45 -8.36 -7.34
N TRP A 206 0.79 -7.15 -6.88
CA TRP A 206 -0.18 -6.23 -6.27
C TRP A 206 -1.20 -5.72 -7.28
N ILE A 207 -0.73 -5.35 -8.49
CA ILE A 207 -1.62 -4.92 -9.58
C ILE A 207 -2.57 -6.05 -9.97
N ASP A 208 -2.09 -7.29 -10.11
CA ASP A 208 -2.92 -8.43 -10.44
C ASP A 208 -3.94 -8.75 -9.34
N GLN A 209 -3.60 -8.54 -8.07
CA GLN A 209 -4.54 -8.65 -6.95
C GLN A 209 -5.65 -7.59 -7.03
N ASP A 210 -5.30 -6.33 -7.29
CA ASP A 210 -6.28 -5.25 -7.43
C ASP A 210 -7.19 -5.46 -8.65
N ARG A 211 -6.61 -5.94 -9.77
CA ARG A 211 -7.37 -6.37 -10.95
C ARG A 211 -8.37 -7.48 -10.61
N ALA A 212 -7.94 -8.47 -9.84
CA ALA A 212 -8.79 -9.57 -9.42
C ALA A 212 -9.97 -9.11 -8.56
N ILE A 213 -9.77 -8.10 -7.70
CA ILE A 213 -10.85 -7.49 -6.91
C ILE A 213 -11.87 -6.81 -7.84
N ALA A 214 -11.41 -6.00 -8.78
CA ALA A 214 -12.28 -5.33 -9.74
C ALA A 214 -13.06 -6.33 -10.62
N LEU A 215 -12.38 -7.39 -11.10
CA LEU A 215 -13.00 -8.46 -11.87
C LEU A 215 -14.09 -9.19 -11.06
N ARG A 216 -13.83 -9.50 -9.80
CA ARG A 216 -14.80 -10.13 -8.90
C ARG A 216 -16.03 -9.24 -8.71
N ASN A 217 -15.84 -7.96 -8.46
CA ASN A 217 -16.92 -7.00 -8.26
C ASN A 217 -17.79 -6.84 -9.53
N LEU A 218 -17.18 -7.01 -10.71
CA LEU A 218 -17.87 -7.05 -12.00
C LEU A 218 -18.57 -8.41 -12.31
N GLY A 219 -18.49 -9.38 -11.40
CA GLY A 219 -19.01 -10.73 -11.62
C GLY A 219 -18.19 -11.60 -12.59
N ARG A 220 -16.98 -11.14 -12.99
CA ARG A 220 -16.06 -11.84 -13.89
C ARG A 220 -15.19 -12.82 -13.07
N PHE A 221 -15.85 -13.79 -12.43
CA PHE A 221 -15.24 -14.64 -11.40
C PHE A 221 -14.08 -15.49 -11.91
N GLU A 222 -14.20 -16.11 -13.09
CA GLU A 222 -13.13 -16.96 -13.64
C GLU A 222 -11.84 -16.16 -13.94
N GLU A 223 -12.00 -14.94 -14.43
CA GLU A 223 -10.87 -14.06 -14.68
C GLU A 223 -10.26 -13.54 -13.35
N SER A 224 -11.09 -13.29 -12.35
CA SER A 224 -10.61 -12.96 -10.99
C SER A 224 -9.81 -14.12 -10.38
N ILE A 225 -10.26 -15.34 -10.56
CA ILE A 225 -9.54 -16.55 -10.10
C ILE A 225 -8.18 -16.63 -10.78
N ALA A 226 -8.12 -16.50 -12.12
CA ALA A 226 -6.86 -16.54 -12.86
C ALA A 226 -5.88 -15.45 -12.39
N ALA A 227 -6.35 -14.20 -12.26
CA ALA A 227 -5.50 -13.09 -11.81
C ALA A 227 -4.94 -13.30 -10.39
N ASN A 228 -5.75 -13.84 -9.46
CA ASN A 228 -5.26 -14.15 -8.11
C ASN A 228 -4.28 -15.34 -8.10
N GLN A 229 -4.45 -16.32 -8.98
CA GLN A 229 -3.51 -17.43 -9.14
C GLN A 229 -2.15 -16.93 -9.66
N ASP A 230 -2.16 -16.03 -10.64
CA ASP A 230 -0.94 -15.40 -11.17
C ASP A 230 -0.24 -14.57 -10.09
N ALA A 231 -1.00 -13.75 -9.34
CA ALA A 231 -0.48 -12.98 -8.22
C ALA A 231 0.15 -13.87 -7.14
N TRP A 232 -0.53 -14.94 -6.75
CA TRP A 232 -0.02 -15.90 -5.76
C TRP A 232 1.28 -16.57 -6.23
N LYS A 233 1.32 -16.99 -7.49
CA LYS A 233 2.52 -17.62 -8.07
C LYS A 233 3.71 -16.66 -8.04
N LEU A 234 3.53 -15.44 -8.52
CA LEU A 234 4.58 -14.42 -8.57
C LEU A 234 5.08 -14.04 -7.17
N MET A 235 4.17 -13.86 -6.18
CA MET A 235 4.54 -13.58 -4.79
C MET A 235 5.31 -14.73 -4.16
N SER A 236 4.91 -15.98 -4.43
CA SER A 236 5.59 -17.16 -3.91
C SER A 236 6.99 -17.33 -4.52
N GLU A 237 7.15 -17.10 -5.81
CA GLU A 237 8.43 -17.20 -6.53
C GLU A 237 9.41 -16.06 -6.13
N SER A 238 8.89 -14.87 -5.80
CA SER A 238 9.70 -13.71 -5.37
C SER A 238 10.03 -13.70 -3.88
N GLY A 239 9.65 -14.75 -3.14
CA GLY A 239 9.92 -14.87 -1.70
C GLY A 239 9.04 -14.01 -0.80
N GLN A 240 7.96 -13.42 -1.32
CA GLN A 240 6.95 -12.68 -0.56
C GLN A 240 5.95 -13.65 0.08
N THR A 241 6.44 -14.50 0.97
CA THR A 241 5.64 -15.60 1.54
C THR A 241 4.41 -15.14 2.28
N VAL A 242 4.50 -14.06 3.05
CA VAL A 242 3.37 -13.56 3.86
C VAL A 242 2.33 -12.86 2.98
N GLU A 243 2.80 -12.07 2.03
CA GLU A 243 1.95 -11.37 1.06
C GLU A 243 1.15 -12.36 0.20
N ALA A 244 1.72 -13.54 -0.08
CA ALA A 244 1.05 -14.61 -0.82
C ALA A 244 -0.23 -15.15 -0.12
N ALA A 245 -0.44 -14.87 1.17
CA ALA A 245 -1.70 -15.18 1.85
C ALA A 245 -2.87 -14.36 1.30
N ARG A 246 -2.65 -13.12 0.82
CA ARG A 246 -3.72 -12.25 0.31
C ARG A 246 -4.42 -12.77 -0.94
N PRO A 247 -3.71 -13.18 -2.02
CA PRO A 247 -4.36 -13.83 -3.16
C PRO A 247 -5.09 -15.10 -2.76
N GLN A 248 -4.60 -15.89 -1.79
CA GLN A 248 -5.31 -17.06 -1.28
C GLN A 248 -6.64 -16.66 -0.62
N GLN A 249 -6.65 -15.64 0.22
CA GLN A 249 -7.91 -15.11 0.79
C GLN A 249 -8.85 -14.57 -0.30
N ALA A 250 -8.34 -13.89 -1.31
CA ALA A 250 -9.13 -13.36 -2.41
C ALA A 250 -9.75 -14.48 -3.26
N LEU A 251 -9.01 -15.57 -3.51
CA LEU A 251 -9.51 -16.79 -4.14
C LEU A 251 -10.65 -17.40 -3.31
N ALA A 252 -10.46 -17.54 -2.01
CA ALA A 252 -11.47 -18.06 -1.11
C ALA A 252 -12.76 -17.23 -1.15
N ILE A 253 -12.67 -15.90 -1.14
CA ILE A 253 -13.84 -15.02 -1.27
C ILE A 253 -14.54 -15.25 -2.61
N THR A 254 -13.79 -15.37 -3.71
CA THR A 254 -14.37 -15.60 -5.04
C THR A 254 -15.06 -16.96 -5.12
N TYR A 255 -14.46 -18.01 -4.59
CA TYR A 255 -15.09 -19.34 -4.51
C TYR A 255 -16.31 -19.36 -3.59
N PHE A 256 -16.27 -18.62 -2.48
CA PHE A 256 -17.42 -18.46 -1.58
C PHE A 256 -18.61 -17.83 -2.30
N LEU A 257 -18.39 -16.75 -3.06
CA LEU A 257 -19.44 -16.09 -3.85
C LEU A 257 -20.02 -16.99 -4.95
N LEU A 258 -19.22 -17.91 -5.48
CA LEU A 258 -19.65 -18.94 -6.43
C LEU A 258 -20.39 -20.12 -5.76
N GLY A 259 -20.53 -20.14 -4.42
CA GLY A 259 -21.10 -21.27 -3.68
C GLY A 259 -20.18 -22.50 -3.60
N ARG A 260 -18.92 -22.36 -4.02
CA ARG A 260 -17.90 -23.41 -4.02
C ARG A 260 -17.16 -23.45 -2.68
N TYR A 261 -17.91 -23.70 -1.59
CA TYR A 261 -17.43 -23.52 -0.21
C TYR A 261 -16.27 -24.44 0.17
N ASN A 262 -16.22 -25.67 -0.36
CA ASN A 262 -15.11 -26.60 -0.09
C ASN A 262 -13.80 -26.08 -0.69
N GLU A 263 -13.85 -25.50 -1.88
CA GLU A 263 -12.68 -24.91 -2.53
C GLU A 263 -12.25 -23.62 -1.82
N ALA A 264 -13.21 -22.79 -1.40
CA ALA A 264 -12.92 -21.64 -0.55
C ALA A 264 -12.15 -22.05 0.71
N MET A 265 -12.56 -23.12 1.40
CA MET A 265 -11.86 -23.62 2.60
C MET A 265 -10.43 -24.08 2.31
N VAL A 266 -10.15 -24.69 1.15
CA VAL A 266 -8.78 -25.08 0.77
C VAL A 266 -7.86 -23.85 0.71
N HIS A 267 -8.31 -22.76 0.09
CA HIS A 267 -7.55 -21.54 -0.01
C HIS A 267 -7.42 -20.81 1.33
N LEU A 268 -8.45 -20.86 2.19
CA LEU A 268 -8.38 -20.35 3.55
C LEU A 268 -7.38 -21.13 4.40
N ASP A 269 -7.36 -22.45 4.31
CA ASP A 269 -6.37 -23.27 5.02
C ASP A 269 -4.94 -22.92 4.59
N GLN A 270 -4.69 -22.71 3.30
CA GLN A 270 -3.39 -22.27 2.79
C GLN A 270 -3.00 -20.88 3.33
N ALA A 271 -3.92 -19.91 3.34
CA ALA A 271 -3.67 -18.60 3.90
C ALA A 271 -3.37 -18.65 5.41
N ARG A 272 -4.13 -19.45 6.16
CA ARG A 272 -3.91 -19.67 7.59
C ARG A 272 -2.50 -20.25 7.85
N ASP A 273 -2.11 -21.26 7.09
CA ASP A 273 -0.82 -21.93 7.28
C ASP A 273 0.36 -20.97 6.99
N ILE A 274 0.23 -20.08 6.00
CA ILE A 274 1.19 -19.00 5.74
C ILE A 274 1.30 -18.06 6.95
N PHE A 275 0.17 -17.60 7.50
CA PHE A 275 0.19 -16.70 8.66
C PHE A 275 0.74 -17.37 9.91
N LEU A 276 0.47 -18.66 10.13
CA LEU A 276 1.03 -19.39 11.26
C LEU A 276 2.54 -19.55 11.13
N ALA A 277 3.06 -19.82 9.93
CA ALA A 277 4.49 -19.96 9.67
C ALA A 277 5.26 -18.65 9.94
N ASP A 278 4.60 -17.49 9.74
CA ASP A 278 5.15 -16.15 10.00
C ASP A 278 4.88 -15.64 11.43
N GLY A 279 4.22 -16.43 12.28
CA GLY A 279 3.89 -16.04 13.65
C GLY A 279 2.72 -15.05 13.76
N ARG A 280 1.98 -14.76 12.67
CA ARG A 280 0.82 -13.86 12.63
C ARG A 280 -0.44 -14.55 13.14
N GLN A 281 -0.46 -14.86 14.42
CA GLN A 281 -1.55 -15.62 15.03
C GLN A 281 -2.92 -14.97 14.87
N ARG A 282 -3.01 -13.63 15.01
CA ARG A 282 -4.26 -12.91 14.84
C ARG A 282 -4.85 -13.10 13.44
N ASP A 283 -4.00 -12.96 12.40
CA ASP A 283 -4.43 -13.10 11.01
C ASP A 283 -4.87 -14.55 10.71
N ALA A 284 -4.16 -15.53 11.27
CA ALA A 284 -4.54 -16.94 11.14
C ALA A 284 -5.90 -17.23 11.79
N ILE A 285 -6.22 -16.66 12.97
CA ILE A 285 -7.51 -16.83 13.62
C ILE A 285 -8.63 -16.15 12.82
N LEU A 286 -8.37 -14.97 12.23
CA LEU A 286 -9.32 -14.30 11.33
C LEU A 286 -9.69 -15.17 10.14
N VAL A 287 -8.72 -15.87 9.56
CA VAL A 287 -8.99 -16.83 8.47
C VAL A 287 -9.87 -17.97 8.96
N GLU A 288 -9.71 -18.45 10.19
CA GLU A 288 -10.57 -19.48 10.77
C GLU A 288 -12.03 -19.01 10.92
N LEU A 289 -12.28 -17.72 11.16
CA LEU A 289 -13.65 -17.16 11.10
C LEU A 289 -14.27 -17.30 9.70
N TYR A 290 -13.54 -16.99 8.63
CA TYR A 290 -14.04 -17.18 7.26
C TYR A 290 -14.30 -18.67 6.95
N ILE A 291 -13.54 -19.59 7.55
CA ILE A 291 -13.82 -21.03 7.44
C ILE A 291 -15.16 -21.35 8.13
N THR A 292 -15.48 -20.72 9.26
CA THR A 292 -16.79 -20.94 9.90
C THR A 292 -17.95 -20.45 9.04
N ASP A 293 -17.78 -19.36 8.28
CA ASP A 293 -18.79 -18.89 7.32
C ASP A 293 -19.04 -19.95 6.21
N CYS A 294 -17.99 -20.56 5.67
CA CYS A 294 -18.12 -21.64 4.71
C CYS A 294 -18.86 -22.85 5.31
N LEU A 295 -18.52 -23.22 6.55
CA LEU A 295 -19.17 -24.33 7.26
C LEU A 295 -20.64 -24.05 7.53
N LEU A 296 -21.04 -22.81 7.84
CA LEU A 296 -22.44 -22.41 7.98
C LEU A 296 -23.21 -22.61 6.68
N GLN A 297 -22.66 -22.19 5.54
CA GLN A 297 -23.27 -22.40 4.23
C GLN A 297 -23.43 -23.88 3.88
N LEU A 298 -22.47 -24.71 4.30
CA LEU A 298 -22.51 -26.18 4.16
C LEU A 298 -23.42 -26.86 5.21
N ARG A 299 -24.04 -26.07 6.11
CA ARG A 299 -24.88 -26.57 7.21
C ARG A 299 -24.14 -27.52 8.17
N ARG A 300 -22.82 -27.38 8.27
CA ARG A 300 -21.98 -28.17 9.18
C ARG A 300 -21.94 -27.54 10.57
N PHE A 301 -23.12 -27.33 11.16
CA PHE A 301 -23.31 -26.54 12.37
C PHE A 301 -22.51 -27.06 13.57
N SER A 302 -22.38 -28.38 13.75
CA SER A 302 -21.57 -28.94 14.84
C SER A 302 -20.10 -28.54 14.72
N ASP A 303 -19.55 -28.50 13.50
CA ASP A 303 -18.17 -28.12 13.25
C ASP A 303 -17.97 -26.60 13.51
N VAL A 304 -18.97 -25.80 13.15
CA VAL A 304 -18.99 -24.34 13.47
C VAL A 304 -18.88 -24.13 14.97
N LEU A 305 -19.71 -24.80 15.79
CA LEU A 305 -19.70 -24.65 17.25
C LEU A 305 -18.34 -25.01 17.87
N VAL A 306 -17.69 -26.07 17.36
CA VAL A 306 -16.35 -26.46 17.83
C VAL A 306 -15.31 -25.37 17.50
N LYS A 307 -15.30 -24.91 16.23
CA LYS A 307 -14.35 -23.89 15.79
C LYS A 307 -14.57 -22.54 16.47
N CYS A 308 -15.81 -22.06 16.56
CA CYS A 308 -16.12 -20.78 17.19
C CYS A 308 -15.69 -20.74 18.66
N ARG A 309 -15.85 -21.83 19.42
CA ARG A 309 -15.34 -21.90 20.78
C ARG A 309 -13.82 -21.67 20.85
N GLN A 310 -13.05 -22.35 20.01
CA GLN A 310 -11.59 -22.20 19.95
C GLN A 310 -11.18 -20.78 19.52
N ILE A 311 -11.89 -20.23 18.54
CA ILE A 311 -11.66 -18.85 18.04
C ILE A 311 -11.92 -17.83 19.15
N ARG A 312 -13.03 -17.96 19.89
CA ARG A 312 -13.38 -17.06 21.00
C ARG A 312 -12.33 -17.08 22.11
N GLU A 313 -11.88 -18.26 22.53
CA GLU A 313 -10.83 -18.41 23.52
C GLU A 313 -9.56 -17.64 23.10
N ARG A 314 -9.10 -17.85 21.89
CA ARG A 314 -7.89 -17.22 21.34
C ARG A 314 -8.04 -15.70 21.15
N PHE A 315 -9.18 -15.20 20.67
CA PHE A 315 -9.42 -13.77 20.55
C PHE A 315 -9.63 -13.07 21.89
N THR A 316 -10.17 -13.76 22.87
CA THR A 316 -10.29 -13.25 24.25
C THR A 316 -8.88 -13.03 24.84
N GLU A 317 -7.96 -13.97 24.65
CA GLU A 317 -6.56 -13.82 25.05
C GLU A 317 -5.87 -12.62 24.36
N LEU A 318 -6.23 -12.33 23.12
CA LEU A 318 -5.71 -11.19 22.35
C LEU A 318 -6.42 -9.86 22.67
N GLY A 319 -7.51 -9.88 23.45
CA GLY A 319 -8.27 -8.70 23.84
C GLY A 319 -9.09 -8.06 22.70
N THR A 320 -9.43 -8.81 21.66
CA THR A 320 -10.14 -8.30 20.46
C THR A 320 -11.63 -8.64 20.54
N ARG A 321 -12.41 -7.70 21.11
CA ARG A 321 -13.86 -7.90 21.38
C ARG A 321 -14.69 -8.07 20.11
N PHE A 322 -14.35 -7.33 19.04
CA PHE A 322 -15.11 -7.37 17.80
C PHE A 322 -15.12 -8.78 17.16
N GLU A 323 -13.97 -9.42 17.10
CA GLU A 323 -13.81 -10.76 16.53
C GLU A 323 -14.47 -11.83 17.42
N VAL A 324 -14.46 -11.64 18.73
CA VAL A 324 -15.23 -12.50 19.69
C VAL A 324 -16.73 -12.39 19.41
N ALA A 325 -17.25 -11.17 19.23
CA ALA A 325 -18.65 -10.95 18.90
C ALA A 325 -19.05 -11.61 17.57
N GLN A 326 -18.18 -11.55 16.56
CA GLN A 326 -18.41 -12.19 15.27
C GLN A 326 -18.46 -13.73 15.40
N ALA A 327 -17.58 -14.33 16.19
CA ALA A 327 -17.64 -15.78 16.48
C ALA A 327 -18.91 -16.18 17.21
N LEU A 328 -19.39 -15.34 18.14
CA LEU A 328 -20.66 -15.53 18.85
C LEU A 328 -21.86 -15.45 17.90
N LEU A 329 -21.85 -14.56 16.92
CA LEU A 329 -22.88 -14.49 15.90
C LEU A 329 -22.91 -15.79 15.06
N ASN A 330 -21.76 -16.31 14.67
CA ASN A 330 -21.68 -17.57 13.95
C ASN A 330 -22.15 -18.78 14.80
N GLU A 331 -21.85 -18.78 16.12
CA GLU A 331 -22.40 -19.76 17.07
C GLU A 331 -23.92 -19.69 17.13
N ALA A 332 -24.47 -18.47 17.25
CA ALA A 332 -25.93 -18.27 17.30
C ALA A 332 -26.63 -18.81 16.04
N VAL A 333 -26.06 -18.55 14.85
CA VAL A 333 -26.58 -19.08 13.58
C VAL A 333 -26.51 -20.63 13.59
N ALA A 334 -25.41 -21.19 14.05
CA ALA A 334 -25.26 -22.65 14.13
C ALA A 334 -26.24 -23.30 15.11
N TYR A 335 -26.44 -22.70 16.30
CA TYR A 335 -27.45 -23.17 17.27
C TYR A 335 -28.87 -23.09 16.71
N ALA A 336 -29.21 -21.95 16.03
CA ALA A 336 -30.50 -21.84 15.37
C ALA A 336 -30.70 -22.93 14.29
N GLY A 337 -29.65 -23.22 13.49
CA GLY A 337 -29.66 -24.28 12.50
C GLY A 337 -29.86 -25.70 13.09
N LEU A 338 -29.46 -25.88 14.35
CA LEU A 338 -29.68 -27.10 15.15
C LEU A 338 -30.99 -27.07 15.95
N THR A 339 -31.84 -26.04 15.78
CA THR A 339 -33.08 -25.84 16.55
C THR A 339 -32.86 -25.62 18.07
N ARG A 340 -31.66 -25.24 18.47
CA ARG A 340 -31.25 -24.94 19.85
C ARG A 340 -31.46 -23.44 20.15
N THR A 341 -32.74 -23.04 20.22
CA THR A 341 -33.12 -21.63 20.27
C THR A 341 -32.62 -20.89 21.52
N ALA A 342 -32.60 -21.57 22.67
CA ALA A 342 -32.13 -20.96 23.93
C ALA A 342 -30.66 -20.58 23.84
N GLU A 343 -29.82 -21.50 23.40
CA GLU A 343 -28.38 -21.27 23.23
C GLU A 343 -28.08 -20.22 22.14
N ALA A 344 -28.90 -20.15 21.08
CA ALA A 344 -28.77 -19.10 20.07
C ALA A 344 -29.02 -17.71 20.68
N ILE A 345 -30.05 -17.57 21.52
CA ILE A 345 -30.35 -16.30 22.22
C ILE A 345 -29.23 -15.94 23.20
N ASP A 346 -28.72 -16.93 23.96
CA ASP A 346 -27.61 -16.69 24.89
C ASP A 346 -26.35 -16.19 24.17
N SER A 347 -25.99 -16.80 23.03
CA SER A 347 -24.85 -16.34 22.20
C SER A 347 -25.04 -14.92 21.66
N LEU A 348 -26.25 -14.55 21.21
CA LEU A 348 -26.55 -13.20 20.78
C LEU A 348 -26.44 -12.18 21.92
N ALA A 349 -26.98 -12.52 23.11
CA ALA A 349 -26.90 -11.64 24.26
C ALA A 349 -25.45 -11.43 24.76
N GLU A 350 -24.59 -12.45 24.62
CA GLU A 350 -23.16 -12.32 24.91
C GLU A 350 -22.45 -11.46 23.85
N ALA A 351 -22.84 -11.52 22.57
CA ALA A 351 -22.25 -10.73 21.50
C ALA A 351 -22.54 -9.21 21.61
N GLU A 352 -23.60 -8.82 22.33
CA GLU A 352 -23.97 -7.42 22.56
C GLU A 352 -23.17 -6.75 23.70
N GLN A 353 -22.43 -7.51 24.50
CA GLN A 353 -21.64 -7.02 25.65
C GLN A 353 -20.20 -6.69 25.25
#